data_cd976ce5e5770875e5cb1f11db506120
#
_entry.id   cd976ce5e5770875e5cb1f11db506120
#
_cell.length_a   1.000
_cell.length_b   1.000
_cell.length_c   1.000
_cell.angle_alpha   90.00
_cell.angle_beta   90.00
_cell.angle_gamma   90.00
#
_symmetry.space_group_name_H-M   'P 1'
#
loop_
_entity.id
_entity.type
_entity.pdbx_description
1 polymer ?
#
loop_
_entity_poly.entity_id
_entity_poly.type
_entity_poly.pdbx_seq_one_letter_code
_entity_poly.pdbx_strand_id
1 'polypeptide(L)'
;IASCLVGSEMCIRDRLNVISRPLVRLVDRWLPDPYIFVVILTLLVMIAAMAIEGHGPMAVVGMWGAGFWELLSFAMQMLLVLVTGYMMASTPLVRRGLERLADLAGSPGTAILLVSFVSLAASWINWGFGLVVGALFAKAIARKVRVDYRLLVASAYSGFIVWHGGLAGSVPLAIATAGHPFEGAIGVIATDRTIFAAYNLFIVIALFIAVPLVNRMMMPRPGEEVFVDPKLLAEPEVADTPGTTPAERMENSRVLSWLIGAAGVAWLVQYFAGSGTLTLNVVNFLFLICLLYT
;
A
#
# COMPACT_ATOMS: atom_id res chain seq x y z
N ILE A 1 25.77 -16.61 -27.78
CA ILE A 1 25.23 -15.44 -27.06
C ILE A 1 24.17 -15.87 -26.03
N ALA A 2 23.24 -16.78 -26.37
CA ALA A 2 22.21 -17.26 -25.41
C ALA A 2 22.80 -17.98 -24.19
N SER A 3 23.87 -18.74 -24.31
CA SER A 3 24.53 -19.45 -23.20
C SER A 3 25.26 -18.50 -22.23
N CYS A 4 25.73 -17.34 -22.69
CA CYS A 4 26.33 -16.32 -21.82
C CYS A 4 25.29 -15.56 -20.99
N LEU A 5 24.08 -15.35 -21.54
CA LEU A 5 22.97 -14.70 -20.81
C LEU A 5 22.44 -15.61 -19.69
N VAL A 6 22.28 -16.91 -19.95
CA VAL A 6 21.84 -17.88 -18.93
C VAL A 6 22.85 -17.99 -17.78
N GLY A 7 24.16 -17.91 -18.07
CA GLY A 7 25.20 -17.90 -17.04
C GLY A 7 25.19 -16.64 -16.17
N SER A 8 24.90 -15.47 -16.75
CA SER A 8 24.83 -14.21 -16.01
C SER A 8 23.58 -14.11 -15.11
N GLU A 9 22.42 -14.58 -15.56
CA GLU A 9 21.21 -14.65 -14.75
C GLU A 9 21.38 -15.60 -13.55
N MET A 10 22.05 -16.72 -13.74
CA MET A 10 22.34 -17.66 -12.66
C MET A 10 23.29 -17.05 -11.61
N CYS A 11 24.29 -16.30 -12.03
CA CYS A 11 25.24 -15.63 -11.15
C CYS A 11 24.60 -14.50 -10.33
N ILE A 12 23.72 -13.70 -10.93
CA ILE A 12 23.00 -12.62 -10.24
C ILE A 12 22.02 -13.20 -9.21
N ARG A 13 21.28 -14.24 -9.57
CA ARG A 13 20.33 -14.92 -8.69
C ARG A 13 21.03 -15.54 -7.48
N ASP A 14 22.18 -16.17 -7.66
CA ASP A 14 22.96 -16.74 -6.56
C ASP A 14 23.48 -15.64 -5.63
N ARG A 15 23.92 -14.51 -6.13
CA ARG A 15 24.35 -13.36 -5.33
C ARG A 15 23.21 -12.76 -4.52
N LEU A 16 22.03 -12.60 -5.13
CA LEU A 16 20.84 -12.10 -4.42
C LEU A 16 20.41 -13.05 -3.28
N ASN A 17 20.42 -14.35 -3.53
CA ASN A 17 20.12 -15.35 -2.51
C ASN A 17 21.16 -15.40 -1.38
N VAL A 18 22.43 -15.17 -1.67
CA VAL A 18 23.51 -15.09 -0.66
C VAL A 18 23.27 -13.90 0.28
N ILE A 19 22.76 -12.78 -0.21
CA ILE A 19 22.46 -11.59 0.60
C ILE A 19 21.13 -11.76 1.35
N SER A 20 20.09 -12.27 0.69
CA SER A 20 18.74 -12.34 1.29
C SER A 20 18.64 -13.36 2.41
N ARG A 21 19.28 -14.53 2.31
CA ARG A 21 19.20 -15.59 3.33
C ARG A 21 19.72 -15.17 4.73
N PRO A 22 20.86 -14.47 4.89
CA PRO A 22 21.29 -13.99 6.19
C PRO A 22 20.41 -12.87 6.72
N LEU A 23 19.87 -11.97 5.84
CA LEU A 23 18.95 -10.91 6.24
C LEU A 23 17.63 -11.48 6.74
N VAL A 24 17.06 -12.48 6.06
CA VAL A 24 15.84 -13.17 6.53
C VAL A 24 16.09 -13.79 7.91
N ARG A 25 17.19 -14.51 8.11
CA ARG A 25 17.54 -15.09 9.42
C ARG A 25 17.73 -14.04 10.51
N LEU A 26 18.29 -12.89 10.16
CA LEU A 26 18.45 -11.77 11.09
C LEU A 26 17.09 -11.22 11.52
N VAL A 27 16.21 -10.98 10.55
CA VAL A 27 14.86 -10.48 10.79
C VAL A 27 14.06 -11.46 11.63
N ASP A 28 14.02 -12.75 11.25
CA ASP A 28 13.28 -13.79 11.98
C ASP A 28 13.73 -13.95 13.44
N ARG A 29 15.01 -13.65 13.73
CA ARG A 29 15.56 -13.81 15.07
C ARG A 29 15.52 -12.55 15.93
N TRP A 30 15.62 -11.37 15.31
CA TRP A 30 15.89 -10.10 16.02
C TRP A 30 14.83 -9.04 15.82
N LEU A 31 13.89 -9.22 14.90
CA LEU A 31 12.83 -8.23 14.68
C LEU A 31 11.72 -8.46 15.72
N PRO A 32 11.57 -7.59 16.73
CA PRO A 32 10.49 -7.69 17.69
C PRO A 32 9.16 -7.28 17.06
N ASP A 33 8.07 -7.51 17.81
CA ASP A 33 6.76 -6.96 17.48
C ASP A 33 6.86 -5.45 17.19
N PRO A 34 6.14 -4.92 16.19
CA PRO A 34 6.15 -3.49 15.85
C PRO A 34 5.90 -2.56 17.04
N TYR A 35 5.08 -2.97 18.01
CA TYR A 35 4.82 -2.21 19.22
C TYR A 35 6.09 -2.06 20.08
N ILE A 36 6.85 -3.13 20.29
CA ILE A 36 8.10 -3.11 21.06
C ILE A 36 9.12 -2.21 20.35
N PHE A 37 9.17 -2.26 19.02
CA PHE A 37 10.05 -1.41 18.23
C PHE A 37 9.74 0.09 18.43
N VAL A 38 8.46 0.47 18.43
CA VAL A 38 8.01 1.85 18.69
C VAL A 38 8.38 2.28 20.11
N VAL A 39 8.21 1.42 21.11
CA VAL A 39 8.60 1.73 22.49
C VAL A 39 10.11 1.97 22.61
N ILE A 40 10.92 1.09 22.02
CA ILE A 40 12.38 1.25 22.01
C ILE A 40 12.78 2.56 21.33
N LEU A 41 12.21 2.86 20.17
CA LEU A 41 12.47 4.10 19.44
C LEU A 41 12.08 5.34 20.26
N THR A 42 10.93 5.31 20.93
CA THR A 42 10.49 6.39 21.83
C THR A 42 11.51 6.62 22.94
N LEU A 43 11.96 5.56 23.61
CA LEU A 43 12.97 5.68 24.67
C LEU A 43 14.30 6.21 24.15
N LEU A 44 14.75 5.78 22.97
CA LEU A 44 15.96 6.31 22.33
C LEU A 44 15.85 7.79 22.03
N VAL A 45 14.71 8.25 21.49
CA VAL A 45 14.45 9.67 21.23
C VAL A 45 14.42 10.48 22.53
N MET A 46 13.79 9.96 23.60
CA MET A 46 13.79 10.62 24.91
C MET A 46 15.21 10.76 25.48
N ILE A 47 16.03 9.70 25.38
CA ILE A 47 17.43 9.74 25.82
C ILE A 47 18.24 10.75 24.99
N ALA A 48 18.04 10.76 23.67
CA ALA A 48 18.71 11.71 22.77
C ALA A 48 18.33 13.16 23.09
N ALA A 49 17.05 13.44 23.36
CA ALA A 49 16.58 14.76 23.77
C ALA A 49 17.23 15.23 25.08
N MET A 50 17.42 14.32 26.02
CA MET A 50 18.15 14.64 27.27
C MET A 50 19.65 14.88 27.03
N ALA A 51 20.30 14.06 26.21
CA ALA A 51 21.74 14.09 26.00
C ALA A 51 22.20 15.21 25.06
N ILE A 52 21.42 15.50 24.00
CA ILE A 52 21.79 16.44 22.92
C ILE A 52 21.25 17.84 23.24
N GLU A 53 19.97 17.92 23.61
CA GLU A 53 19.29 19.19 23.85
C GLU A 53 19.41 19.66 25.32
N GLY A 54 19.93 18.80 26.19
CA GLY A 54 20.15 19.14 27.62
C GLY A 54 18.86 19.28 28.45
N HIS A 55 17.74 18.75 28.00
CA HIS A 55 16.49 18.79 28.73
C HIS A 55 16.48 17.84 29.92
N GLY A 56 15.92 18.29 31.05
CA GLY A 56 15.75 17.43 32.22
C GLY A 56 14.73 16.30 31.95
N PRO A 57 14.84 15.15 32.68
CA PRO A 57 13.97 13.98 32.46
C PRO A 57 12.47 14.31 32.52
N MET A 58 12.07 15.13 33.51
CA MET A 58 10.65 15.52 33.67
C MET A 58 10.16 16.44 32.56
N ALA A 59 11.03 17.29 32.02
CA ALA A 59 10.68 18.13 30.84
C ALA A 59 10.45 17.28 29.62
N VAL A 60 11.29 16.24 29.39
CA VAL A 60 11.12 15.32 28.22
C VAL A 60 9.84 14.51 28.34
N VAL A 61 9.51 14.00 29.53
CA VAL A 61 8.22 13.31 29.79
C VAL A 61 7.04 14.25 29.59
N GLY A 62 7.14 15.50 30.01
CA GLY A 62 6.13 16.53 29.82
C GLY A 62 5.91 16.82 28.31
N MET A 63 6.98 16.99 27.54
CA MET A 63 6.91 17.20 26.09
C MET A 63 6.30 15.99 25.37
N TRP A 64 6.69 14.78 25.73
CA TRP A 64 6.11 13.56 25.17
C TRP A 64 4.61 13.47 25.44
N GLY A 65 4.18 13.72 26.68
CA GLY A 65 2.76 13.67 27.03
C GLY A 65 1.93 14.75 26.34
N ALA A 66 2.43 15.97 26.24
CA ALA A 66 1.78 17.08 25.55
C ALA A 66 1.66 16.83 24.03
N GLY A 67 2.75 16.32 23.41
CA GLY A 67 2.79 16.06 21.96
C GLY A 67 2.03 14.81 21.51
N PHE A 68 1.58 13.96 22.44
CA PHE A 68 1.00 12.65 22.10
C PHE A 68 -0.20 12.73 21.15
N TRP A 69 -1.02 13.77 21.28
CA TRP A 69 -2.23 13.96 20.50
C TRP A 69 -2.09 14.95 19.34
N GLU A 70 -0.94 15.56 19.12
CA GLU A 70 -0.76 16.56 18.05
C GLU A 70 -0.97 15.96 16.65
N LEU A 71 -0.64 14.68 16.46
CA LEU A 71 -0.81 13.98 15.21
C LEU A 71 -2.13 13.22 15.08
N LEU A 72 -3.08 13.40 16.03
CA LEU A 72 -4.34 12.66 16.02
C LEU A 72 -5.12 12.84 14.71
N SER A 73 -5.26 14.07 14.23
CA SER A 73 -5.97 14.36 12.97
C SER A 73 -5.31 13.66 11.79
N PHE A 74 -3.99 13.71 11.69
CA PHE A 74 -3.24 13.02 10.65
C PHE A 74 -3.38 11.49 10.76
N ALA A 75 -3.28 10.94 11.97
CA ALA A 75 -3.44 9.50 12.20
C ALA A 75 -4.83 8.99 11.80
N MET A 76 -5.89 9.75 12.12
CA MET A 76 -7.26 9.42 11.72
C MET A 76 -7.45 9.49 10.20
N GLN A 77 -6.84 10.47 9.53
CA GLN A 77 -6.86 10.55 8.06
C GLN A 77 -6.15 9.36 7.42
N MET A 78 -5.02 8.92 7.97
CA MET A 78 -4.31 7.71 7.50
C MET A 78 -5.13 6.43 7.73
N LEU A 79 -5.83 6.35 8.86
CA LEU A 79 -6.76 5.25 9.14
C LEU A 79 -7.88 5.20 8.09
N LEU A 80 -8.47 6.35 7.73
CA LEU A 80 -9.49 6.43 6.67
C LEU A 80 -8.95 5.96 5.32
N VAL A 81 -7.74 6.36 4.93
CA VAL A 81 -7.09 5.87 3.69
C VAL A 81 -7.00 4.35 3.69
N LEU A 82 -6.57 3.76 4.81
CA LEU A 82 -6.43 2.31 4.94
C LEU A 82 -7.78 1.60 4.89
N VAL A 83 -8.75 2.05 5.68
CA VAL A 83 -10.08 1.42 5.77
C VAL A 83 -10.83 1.51 4.45
N THR A 84 -10.89 2.69 3.83
CA THR A 84 -11.54 2.87 2.53
C THR A 84 -10.85 2.09 1.42
N GLY A 85 -9.51 2.05 1.44
CA GLY A 85 -8.72 1.23 0.52
C GLY A 85 -9.02 -0.27 0.66
N TYR A 86 -9.11 -0.78 1.90
CA TYR A 86 -9.48 -2.17 2.19
C TYR A 86 -10.89 -2.49 1.70
N MET A 87 -11.87 -1.65 2.02
CA MET A 87 -13.26 -1.85 1.62
C MET A 87 -13.37 -1.87 0.09
N MET A 88 -12.72 -0.94 -0.61
CA MET A 88 -12.74 -0.88 -2.07
C MET A 88 -12.08 -2.11 -2.70
N ALA A 89 -10.96 -2.59 -2.17
CA ALA A 89 -10.30 -3.79 -2.65
C ALA A 89 -11.15 -5.07 -2.46
N SER A 90 -12.03 -5.05 -1.46
CA SER A 90 -12.92 -6.18 -1.13
C SER A 90 -14.20 -6.20 -1.96
N THR A 91 -14.46 -5.18 -2.78
CA THR A 91 -15.66 -5.11 -3.61
C THR A 91 -15.71 -6.20 -4.68
N PRO A 92 -16.90 -6.69 -5.05
CA PRO A 92 -17.05 -7.72 -6.09
C PRO A 92 -16.48 -7.30 -7.45
N LEU A 93 -16.49 -5.99 -7.76
CA LEU A 93 -15.96 -5.44 -9.00
C LEU A 93 -14.44 -5.63 -9.07
N VAL A 94 -13.72 -5.23 -8.01
CA VAL A 94 -12.27 -5.36 -7.92
C VAL A 94 -11.88 -6.84 -7.90
N ARG A 95 -12.54 -7.68 -7.09
CA ARG A 95 -12.27 -9.12 -7.03
C ARG A 95 -12.40 -9.79 -8.39
N ARG A 96 -13.50 -9.55 -9.14
CA ARG A 96 -13.68 -10.08 -10.50
C ARG A 96 -12.60 -9.56 -11.46
N GLY A 97 -12.21 -8.30 -11.33
CA GLY A 97 -11.10 -7.72 -12.09
C GLY A 97 -9.79 -8.46 -11.85
N LEU A 98 -9.45 -8.70 -10.58
CA LEU A 98 -8.24 -9.43 -10.18
C LEU A 98 -8.27 -10.89 -10.65
N GLU A 99 -9.42 -11.56 -10.57
CA GLU A 99 -9.57 -12.94 -11.07
C GLU A 99 -9.32 -13.03 -12.59
N ARG A 100 -9.86 -12.08 -13.38
CA ARG A 100 -9.61 -12.00 -14.83
C ARG A 100 -8.14 -11.68 -15.13
N LEU A 101 -7.53 -10.80 -14.38
CA LEU A 101 -6.10 -10.51 -14.53
C LEU A 101 -5.24 -11.73 -14.16
N ALA A 102 -5.65 -12.52 -13.17
CA ALA A 102 -4.96 -13.75 -12.81
C ALA A 102 -5.00 -14.82 -13.93
N ASP A 103 -5.98 -14.78 -14.82
CA ASP A 103 -6.06 -15.66 -16.01
C ASP A 103 -4.92 -15.39 -17.01
N LEU A 104 -4.32 -14.20 -16.97
CA LEU A 104 -3.17 -13.86 -17.81
C LEU A 104 -1.86 -14.48 -17.31
N ALA A 105 -1.84 -15.01 -16.09
CA ALA A 105 -0.66 -15.64 -15.47
C ALA A 105 -0.48 -17.07 -16.00
N GLY A 106 0.05 -17.23 -17.20
CA GLY A 106 0.27 -18.55 -17.83
C GLY A 106 1.52 -19.31 -17.33
N SER A 107 2.38 -18.68 -16.53
CA SER A 107 3.62 -19.29 -16.00
C SER A 107 4.03 -18.67 -14.67
N PRO A 108 4.90 -19.34 -13.86
CA PRO A 108 5.40 -18.76 -12.61
C PRO A 108 6.09 -17.39 -12.79
N GLY A 109 6.86 -17.23 -13.87
CA GLY A 109 7.54 -15.97 -14.17
C GLY A 109 6.58 -14.83 -14.52
N THR A 110 5.54 -15.11 -15.30
CA THR A 110 4.47 -14.11 -15.60
C THR A 110 3.63 -13.81 -14.37
N ALA A 111 3.39 -14.78 -13.49
CA ALA A 111 2.71 -14.60 -12.23
C ALA A 111 3.42 -13.57 -11.33
N ILE A 112 4.75 -13.70 -11.16
CA ILE A 112 5.56 -12.76 -10.38
C ILE A 112 5.56 -11.35 -11.00
N LEU A 113 5.71 -11.25 -12.33
CA LEU A 113 5.66 -9.96 -13.01
C LEU A 113 4.30 -9.27 -12.83
N LEU A 114 3.21 -10.02 -13.02
CA LEU A 114 1.85 -9.50 -12.91
C LEU A 114 1.53 -9.04 -11.48
N VAL A 115 1.84 -9.87 -10.46
CA VAL A 115 1.55 -9.48 -9.08
C VAL A 115 2.34 -8.25 -8.68
N SER A 116 3.61 -8.14 -9.07
CA SER A 116 4.44 -6.97 -8.80
C SER A 116 3.87 -5.72 -9.46
N PHE A 117 3.52 -5.81 -10.75
CA PHE A 117 3.01 -4.68 -11.52
C PHE A 117 1.64 -4.21 -11.00
N VAL A 118 0.70 -5.12 -10.75
CA VAL A 118 -0.64 -4.79 -10.24
C VAL A 118 -0.55 -4.19 -8.84
N SER A 119 0.31 -4.72 -7.98
CA SER A 119 0.52 -4.18 -6.65
C SER A 119 1.16 -2.78 -6.67
N LEU A 120 2.15 -2.54 -7.55
CA LEU A 120 2.73 -1.21 -7.79
C LEU A 120 1.65 -0.23 -8.27
N ALA A 121 0.85 -0.60 -9.27
CA ALA A 121 -0.20 0.27 -9.82
C ALA A 121 -1.27 0.61 -8.77
N ALA A 122 -1.73 -0.38 -8.03
CA ALA A 122 -2.69 -0.18 -6.96
C ALA A 122 -2.13 0.68 -5.81
N SER A 123 -0.86 0.45 -5.41
CA SER A 123 -0.19 1.22 -4.37
C SER A 123 0.12 2.66 -4.80
N TRP A 124 0.36 2.89 -6.08
CA TRP A 124 0.54 4.23 -6.62
C TRP A 124 -0.75 5.04 -6.59
N ILE A 125 -1.91 4.40 -6.81
CA ILE A 125 -3.23 5.05 -6.69
C ILE A 125 -3.53 5.32 -5.21
N ASN A 126 -3.47 4.29 -4.37
CA ASN A 126 -3.66 4.38 -2.93
C ASN A 126 -2.91 3.24 -2.23
N TRP A 127 -2.07 3.58 -1.28
CA TRP A 127 -1.23 2.61 -0.58
C TRP A 127 -2.02 1.57 0.24
N GLY A 128 -3.11 1.97 0.90
CA GLY A 128 -3.98 1.05 1.64
C GLY A 128 -4.71 0.08 0.71
N PHE A 129 -5.25 0.58 -0.41
CA PHE A 129 -5.82 -0.23 -1.48
C PHE A 129 -4.79 -1.20 -2.07
N GLY A 130 -3.58 -0.71 -2.35
CA GLY A 130 -2.50 -1.50 -2.97
C GLY A 130 -2.05 -2.68 -2.11
N LEU A 131 -1.93 -2.51 -0.79
CA LEU A 131 -1.59 -3.60 0.12
C LEU A 131 -2.62 -4.74 0.06
N VAL A 132 -3.90 -4.39 0.08
CA VAL A 132 -4.99 -5.39 0.05
C VAL A 132 -5.14 -6.02 -1.32
N VAL A 133 -5.11 -5.22 -2.40
CA VAL A 133 -5.13 -5.72 -3.77
C VAL A 133 -3.96 -6.66 -4.03
N GLY A 134 -2.75 -6.30 -3.59
CA GLY A 134 -1.57 -7.16 -3.71
C GLY A 134 -1.78 -8.53 -3.06
N ALA A 135 -2.31 -8.55 -1.83
CA ALA A 135 -2.59 -9.78 -1.09
C ALA A 135 -3.69 -10.63 -1.75
N LEU A 136 -4.81 -10.00 -2.15
CA LEU A 136 -5.91 -10.69 -2.82
C LEU A 136 -5.48 -11.23 -4.20
N PHE A 137 -4.69 -10.46 -4.94
CA PHE A 137 -4.20 -10.87 -6.25
C PHE A 137 -3.18 -12.01 -6.15
N ALA A 138 -2.29 -11.97 -5.15
CA ALA A 138 -1.39 -13.09 -4.88
C ALA A 138 -2.16 -14.38 -4.58
N LYS A 139 -3.24 -14.31 -3.77
CA LYS A 139 -4.13 -15.45 -3.53
C LYS A 139 -4.80 -15.93 -4.81
N ALA A 140 -5.34 -15.04 -5.63
CA ALA A 140 -6.00 -15.39 -6.90
C ALA A 140 -5.02 -16.09 -7.86
N ILE A 141 -3.79 -15.61 -7.98
CA ILE A 141 -2.75 -16.23 -8.79
C ILE A 141 -2.34 -17.61 -8.22
N ALA A 142 -2.14 -17.71 -6.90
CA ALA A 142 -1.71 -18.97 -6.27
C ALA A 142 -2.74 -20.10 -6.42
N ARG A 143 -4.03 -19.78 -6.62
CA ARG A 143 -5.08 -20.77 -6.94
C ARG A 143 -4.97 -21.32 -8.36
N LYS A 144 -4.39 -20.55 -9.29
CA LYS A 144 -4.37 -20.88 -10.73
C LYS A 144 -3.01 -21.38 -11.21
N VAL A 145 -1.93 -20.86 -10.63
CA VAL A 145 -0.55 -21.13 -11.07
C VAL A 145 0.28 -21.67 -9.92
N ARG A 146 1.00 -22.75 -10.16
CA ARG A 146 1.99 -23.28 -9.19
C ARG A 146 3.23 -22.39 -9.23
N VAL A 147 3.37 -21.53 -8.23
CA VAL A 147 4.46 -20.57 -8.07
C VAL A 147 4.95 -20.60 -6.63
N ASP A 148 6.21 -20.26 -6.38
CA ASP A 148 6.71 -20.12 -5.00
C ASP A 148 5.90 -19.04 -4.28
N TYR A 149 5.16 -19.47 -3.23
CA TYR A 149 4.22 -18.60 -2.53
C TYR A 149 4.92 -17.51 -1.70
N ARG A 150 6.14 -17.80 -1.20
CA ARG A 150 6.92 -16.81 -0.44
C ARG A 150 7.33 -15.65 -1.34
N LEU A 151 7.83 -15.97 -2.54
CA LEU A 151 8.22 -14.97 -3.52
C LEU A 151 6.98 -14.22 -4.05
N LEU A 152 5.88 -14.91 -4.25
CA LEU A 152 4.62 -14.29 -4.71
C LEU A 152 4.12 -13.24 -3.71
N VAL A 153 4.12 -13.57 -2.41
CA VAL A 153 3.72 -12.64 -1.33
C VAL A 153 4.73 -11.49 -1.21
N ALA A 154 6.02 -11.77 -1.26
CA ALA A 154 7.06 -10.74 -1.25
C ALA A 154 6.93 -9.79 -2.44
N SER A 155 6.62 -10.32 -3.63
CA SER A 155 6.38 -9.53 -4.84
C SER A 155 5.13 -8.67 -4.75
N ALA A 156 4.07 -9.18 -4.14
CA ALA A 156 2.87 -8.39 -3.85
C ALA A 156 3.17 -7.23 -2.88
N TYR A 157 3.92 -7.51 -1.81
CA TYR A 157 4.29 -6.48 -0.84
C TYR A 157 5.29 -5.46 -1.39
N SER A 158 6.19 -5.87 -2.28
CA SER A 158 7.19 -4.97 -2.88
C SER A 158 6.57 -3.81 -3.68
N GLY A 159 5.32 -3.95 -4.14
CA GLY A 159 4.56 -2.87 -4.79
C GLY A 159 4.32 -1.66 -3.88
N PHE A 160 4.40 -1.84 -2.57
CA PHE A 160 4.27 -0.76 -1.60
C PHE A 160 5.40 0.29 -1.67
N ILE A 161 6.53 -0.01 -2.30
CA ILE A 161 7.69 0.88 -2.40
C ILE A 161 7.35 2.25 -3.03
N VAL A 162 6.34 2.33 -3.90
CA VAL A 162 5.93 3.58 -4.57
C VAL A 162 4.98 4.45 -3.74
N TRP A 163 4.66 4.04 -2.52
CA TRP A 163 3.71 4.71 -1.63
C TRP A 163 3.85 6.23 -1.60
N HIS A 164 5.03 6.75 -1.23
CA HIS A 164 5.23 8.19 -1.09
C HIS A 164 5.28 8.95 -2.42
N GLY A 165 5.59 8.24 -3.51
CA GLY A 165 5.56 8.78 -4.87
C GLY A 165 4.18 8.68 -5.54
N GLY A 166 3.19 8.10 -4.86
CA GLY A 166 1.85 7.87 -5.40
C GLY A 166 0.84 8.96 -5.06
N LEU A 167 -0.37 8.82 -5.65
CA LEU A 167 -1.46 9.81 -5.54
C LEU A 167 -2.01 9.95 -4.11
N ALA A 168 -1.84 8.93 -3.26
CA ALA A 168 -2.19 8.94 -1.84
C ALA A 168 -0.95 8.95 -0.93
N GLY A 169 0.17 9.51 -1.40
CA GLY A 169 1.40 9.63 -0.63
C GLY A 169 1.18 10.45 0.64
N SER A 170 1.40 9.86 1.82
CA SER A 170 1.07 10.47 3.10
C SER A 170 1.81 11.78 3.33
N VAL A 171 3.13 11.79 3.12
CA VAL A 171 3.97 12.98 3.36
C VAL A 171 3.71 14.06 2.31
N PRO A 172 3.74 13.78 0.99
CA PRO A 172 3.43 14.79 -0.01
C PRO A 172 2.04 15.44 0.14
N LEU A 173 1.02 14.64 0.47
CA LEU A 173 -0.32 15.18 0.68
C LEU A 173 -0.45 15.94 2.01
N ALA A 174 0.23 15.51 3.06
CA ALA A 174 0.23 16.23 4.32
C ALA A 174 0.79 17.65 4.13
N ILE A 175 1.98 17.79 3.51
CA ILE A 175 2.60 19.10 3.30
C ILE A 175 1.90 19.96 2.22
N ALA A 176 1.05 19.35 1.39
CA ALA A 176 0.18 20.08 0.44
C ALA A 176 -1.14 20.56 1.08
N THR A 177 -1.42 20.15 2.32
CA THR A 177 -2.64 20.52 3.04
C THR A 177 -2.33 21.65 4.01
N ALA A 178 -3.04 22.77 3.93
CA ALA A 178 -2.88 23.88 4.87
C ALA A 178 -3.18 23.45 6.32
N GLY A 179 -2.48 24.00 7.28
CA GLY A 179 -2.62 23.65 8.69
C GLY A 179 -1.77 22.45 9.13
N HIS A 180 -0.86 21.95 8.30
CA HIS A 180 0.03 20.86 8.70
C HIS A 180 1.09 21.31 9.74
N PRO A 181 1.60 20.42 10.59
CA PRO A 181 2.49 20.78 11.71
C PRO A 181 3.78 21.53 11.32
N PHE A 182 4.22 21.38 10.08
CA PHE A 182 5.47 22.00 9.58
C PHE A 182 5.25 23.25 8.73
N GLU A 183 4.01 23.74 8.61
CA GLU A 183 3.67 24.87 7.73
C GLU A 183 4.47 26.14 8.08
N GLY A 184 4.68 26.39 9.37
CA GLY A 184 5.50 27.52 9.83
C GLY A 184 6.97 27.50 9.40
N ALA A 185 7.51 26.29 9.14
CA ALA A 185 8.92 26.11 8.75
C ALA A 185 9.10 26.03 7.22
N ILE A 186 8.20 25.34 6.52
CA ILE A 186 8.37 25.02 5.08
C ILE A 186 7.27 25.59 4.18
N GLY A 187 6.20 26.17 4.75
CA GLY A 187 5.03 26.59 4.02
C GLY A 187 4.22 25.42 3.44
N VAL A 188 3.18 25.72 2.67
CA VAL A 188 2.39 24.73 1.93
C VAL A 188 3.11 24.39 0.62
N ILE A 189 3.44 23.12 0.41
CA ILE A 189 4.14 22.64 -0.78
C ILE A 189 3.14 21.87 -1.66
N ALA A 190 2.78 22.44 -2.79
CA ALA A 190 1.81 21.86 -3.71
C ALA A 190 2.32 20.55 -4.35
N THR A 191 1.39 19.69 -4.79
CA THR A 191 1.68 18.34 -5.31
C THR A 191 2.43 18.34 -6.66
N ASP A 192 2.42 19.44 -7.40
CA ASP A 192 3.23 19.63 -8.61
C ASP A 192 4.75 19.62 -8.30
N ARG A 193 5.12 20.04 -7.11
CA ARG A 193 6.52 20.03 -6.64
C ARG A 193 6.94 18.72 -5.96
N THR A 194 6.02 17.82 -5.73
CA THR A 194 6.25 16.54 -5.05
C THR A 194 5.81 15.36 -5.90
N ILE A 195 4.53 14.98 -5.85
CA ILE A 195 4.00 13.79 -6.54
C ILE A 195 4.18 13.90 -8.06
N PHE A 196 3.86 15.06 -8.65
CA PHE A 196 3.93 15.29 -10.09
C PHE A 196 5.25 15.93 -10.55
N ALA A 197 6.22 16.09 -9.66
CA ALA A 197 7.54 16.56 -10.05
C ALA A 197 8.25 15.54 -10.95
N ALA A 198 9.00 16.03 -11.94
CA ALA A 198 9.65 15.18 -12.94
C ALA A 198 10.59 14.12 -12.33
N TYR A 199 11.31 14.47 -11.27
CA TYR A 199 12.20 13.53 -10.58
C TYR A 199 11.40 12.38 -9.93
N ASN A 200 10.24 12.67 -9.32
CA ASN A 200 9.41 11.65 -8.70
C ASN A 200 8.78 10.72 -9.74
N LEU A 201 8.25 11.29 -10.82
CA LEU A 201 7.70 10.50 -11.92
C LEU A 201 8.76 9.59 -12.55
N PHE A 202 9.99 10.09 -12.71
CA PHE A 202 11.10 9.27 -13.19
C PHE A 202 11.41 8.11 -12.24
N ILE A 203 11.46 8.36 -10.92
CA ILE A 203 11.70 7.32 -9.92
C ILE A 203 10.56 6.28 -9.94
N VAL A 204 9.31 6.71 -9.99
CA VAL A 204 8.14 5.84 -10.05
C VAL A 204 8.20 4.95 -11.29
N ILE A 205 8.44 5.52 -12.48
CA ILE A 205 8.55 4.75 -13.73
C ILE A 205 9.71 3.74 -13.65
N ALA A 206 10.86 4.17 -13.13
CA ALA A 206 12.01 3.27 -12.94
C ALA A 206 11.67 2.10 -12.02
N LEU A 207 10.93 2.34 -10.92
CA LEU A 207 10.48 1.30 -10.00
C LEU A 207 9.45 0.35 -10.64
N PHE A 208 8.55 0.85 -11.49
CA PHE A 208 7.61 0.01 -12.25
C PHE A 208 8.29 -0.97 -13.21
N ILE A 209 9.51 -0.65 -13.62
CA ILE A 209 10.33 -1.55 -14.46
C ILE A 209 11.23 -2.42 -13.59
N ALA A 210 11.96 -1.82 -12.66
CA ALA A 210 13.00 -2.52 -11.90
C ALA A 210 12.42 -3.55 -10.92
N VAL A 211 11.37 -3.21 -10.16
CA VAL A 211 10.82 -4.10 -9.12
C VAL A 211 10.28 -5.41 -9.71
N PRO A 212 9.42 -5.42 -10.75
CA PRO A 212 8.97 -6.68 -11.35
C PRO A 212 10.11 -7.52 -11.92
N LEU A 213 11.10 -6.88 -12.54
CA LEU A 213 12.25 -7.59 -13.10
C LEU A 213 13.11 -8.23 -12.00
N VAL A 214 13.42 -7.48 -10.94
CA VAL A 214 14.17 -8.01 -9.78
C VAL A 214 13.43 -9.16 -9.13
N ASN A 215 12.12 -9.02 -8.87
CA ASN A 215 11.31 -10.08 -8.29
C ASN A 215 11.32 -11.34 -9.17
N ARG A 216 11.22 -11.20 -10.48
CA ARG A 216 11.33 -12.33 -11.42
C ARG A 216 12.71 -12.99 -11.35
N MET A 217 13.77 -12.21 -11.22
CA MET A 217 15.14 -12.74 -11.11
C MET A 217 15.38 -13.47 -9.78
N MET A 218 14.57 -13.21 -8.75
CA MET A 218 14.62 -13.88 -7.44
C MET A 218 13.90 -15.23 -7.41
N MET A 219 13.35 -15.70 -8.52
CA MET A 219 12.68 -17.01 -8.57
C MET A 219 13.60 -18.11 -8.06
N PRO A 220 13.12 -19.03 -7.17
CA PRO A 220 13.91 -20.11 -6.64
C PRO A 220 14.30 -21.11 -7.75
N ARG A 221 15.27 -21.98 -7.45
CA ARG A 221 15.64 -23.07 -8.34
C ARG A 221 14.53 -24.13 -8.36
N PRO A 222 14.37 -24.87 -9.46
CA PRO A 222 13.46 -26.01 -9.49
C PRO A 222 13.74 -26.97 -8.33
N GLY A 223 12.69 -27.27 -7.53
CA GLY A 223 12.80 -28.12 -6.34
C GLY A 223 13.03 -27.37 -5.01
N GLU A 224 13.27 -26.04 -5.03
CA GLU A 224 13.35 -25.20 -3.82
C GLU A 224 12.06 -24.39 -3.59
N GLU A 225 11.06 -24.52 -4.48
CA GLU A 225 9.81 -23.80 -4.39
C GLU A 225 8.97 -24.27 -3.20
N VAL A 226 8.34 -23.33 -2.52
CA VAL A 226 7.35 -23.62 -1.47
C VAL A 226 5.97 -23.24 -1.98
N PHE A 227 5.12 -24.26 -2.11
CA PHE A 227 3.74 -24.09 -2.54
C PHE A 227 2.81 -24.00 -1.32
N VAL A 228 1.75 -23.20 -1.45
CA VAL A 228 0.69 -23.12 -0.44
C VAL A 228 -0.35 -24.22 -0.71
N ASP A 229 -0.92 -24.78 0.37
CA ASP A 229 -2.09 -25.66 0.24
C ASP A 229 -3.29 -24.85 -0.29
N PRO A 230 -3.89 -25.25 -1.42
CA PRO A 230 -5.07 -24.56 -1.97
C PRO A 230 -6.24 -24.42 -0.98
N LYS A 231 -6.35 -25.30 0.00
CA LYS A 231 -7.37 -25.24 1.06
C LYS A 231 -7.22 -24.01 1.94
N LEU A 232 -6.00 -23.53 2.17
CA LEU A 232 -5.71 -22.32 2.95
C LEU A 232 -6.05 -21.04 2.18
N LEU A 233 -6.22 -21.14 0.86
CA LEU A 233 -6.57 -20.02 -0.01
C LEU A 233 -8.09 -19.88 -0.23
N ALA A 234 -8.89 -20.82 0.28
CA ALA A 234 -10.33 -20.74 0.20
C ALA A 234 -10.83 -19.53 0.99
N GLU A 235 -11.64 -18.69 0.34
CA GLU A 235 -12.34 -17.61 1.02
C GLU A 235 -13.69 -18.14 1.52
N PRO A 236 -14.15 -17.75 2.73
CA PRO A 236 -15.49 -18.05 3.15
C PRO A 236 -16.48 -17.43 2.16
N GLU A 237 -17.42 -18.22 1.65
CA GLU A 237 -18.53 -17.71 0.86
C GLU A 237 -19.32 -16.74 1.72
N VAL A 238 -19.29 -15.47 1.38
CA VAL A 238 -20.23 -14.49 1.93
C VAL A 238 -21.58 -14.80 1.28
N ALA A 239 -22.48 -15.44 2.02
CA ALA A 239 -23.82 -15.69 1.56
C ALA A 239 -24.51 -14.33 1.35
N ASP A 240 -24.76 -13.96 0.09
CA ASP A 240 -25.68 -12.88 -0.26
C ASP A 240 -27.09 -13.32 0.17
N THR A 241 -27.50 -12.96 1.39
CA THR A 241 -28.89 -13.13 1.82
C THR A 241 -29.71 -12.01 1.20
N PRO A 242 -30.66 -12.33 0.30
CA PRO A 242 -31.53 -11.30 -0.27
C PRO A 242 -32.33 -10.64 0.86
N GLY A 243 -32.24 -9.32 0.93
CA GLY A 243 -32.89 -8.52 1.95
C GLY A 243 -34.41 -8.73 1.95
N THR A 244 -34.92 -9.30 3.01
CA THR A 244 -36.33 -9.61 3.20
C THR A 244 -37.07 -8.52 3.96
N THR A 245 -36.36 -7.78 4.79
CA THR A 245 -36.92 -6.70 5.63
C THR A 245 -36.88 -5.33 4.92
N PRO A 246 -37.76 -4.37 5.33
CA PRO A 246 -37.69 -3.00 4.81
C PRO A 246 -36.34 -2.32 5.07
N ALA A 247 -35.67 -2.60 6.20
CA ALA A 247 -34.34 -2.09 6.51
C ALA A 247 -33.31 -2.58 5.52
N GLU A 248 -33.25 -3.89 5.26
CA GLU A 248 -32.33 -4.48 4.28
C GLU A 248 -32.57 -3.97 2.85
N ARG A 249 -33.83 -3.63 2.50
CA ARG A 249 -34.15 -2.98 1.22
C ARG A 249 -33.59 -1.54 1.14
N MET A 250 -33.61 -0.81 2.26
CA MET A 250 -33.01 0.52 2.34
C MET A 250 -31.48 0.45 2.29
N GLU A 251 -30.85 -0.50 2.99
CA GLU A 251 -29.41 -0.75 2.98
C GLU A 251 -28.91 -1.11 1.57
N ASN A 252 -29.68 -1.94 0.83
CA ASN A 252 -29.38 -2.33 -0.54
C ASN A 252 -29.89 -1.32 -1.61
N SER A 253 -30.35 -0.13 -1.18
CA SER A 253 -30.91 0.87 -2.10
C SER A 253 -29.82 1.57 -2.90
N ARG A 254 -29.74 1.25 -4.18
CA ARG A 254 -28.86 1.94 -5.13
C ARG A 254 -29.19 3.43 -5.29
N VAL A 255 -30.43 3.83 -5.07
CA VAL A 255 -30.85 5.24 -5.22
C VAL A 255 -30.16 6.12 -4.20
N LEU A 256 -30.07 5.68 -2.95
CA LEU A 256 -29.42 6.46 -1.88
C LEU A 256 -27.91 6.63 -2.16
N SER A 257 -27.24 5.54 -2.56
CA SER A 257 -25.84 5.56 -2.95
C SER A 257 -25.59 6.46 -4.16
N TRP A 258 -26.48 6.44 -5.18
CA TRP A 258 -26.40 7.31 -6.35
C TRP A 258 -26.57 8.78 -6.00
N LEU A 259 -27.52 9.14 -5.13
CA LEU A 259 -27.75 10.53 -4.71
C LEU A 259 -26.52 11.10 -3.99
N ILE A 260 -25.99 10.38 -3.03
CA ILE A 260 -24.81 10.83 -2.27
C ILE A 260 -23.57 10.83 -3.17
N GLY A 261 -23.41 9.80 -4.01
CA GLY A 261 -22.31 9.72 -4.98
C GLY A 261 -22.34 10.89 -5.98
N ALA A 262 -23.53 11.21 -6.54
CA ALA A 262 -23.68 12.33 -7.46
C ALA A 262 -23.39 13.68 -6.78
N ALA A 263 -23.83 13.89 -5.55
CA ALA A 263 -23.51 15.09 -4.77
C ALA A 263 -21.99 15.20 -4.53
N GLY A 264 -21.33 14.09 -4.19
CA GLY A 264 -19.88 14.04 -4.02
C GLY A 264 -19.10 14.34 -5.29
N VAL A 265 -19.52 13.77 -6.42
CA VAL A 265 -18.92 14.06 -7.74
C VAL A 265 -19.13 15.52 -8.12
N ALA A 266 -20.34 16.07 -7.91
CA ALA A 266 -20.62 17.47 -8.19
C ALA A 266 -19.71 18.40 -7.37
N TRP A 267 -19.51 18.09 -6.09
CA TRP A 267 -18.58 18.83 -5.24
C TRP A 267 -17.13 18.74 -5.75
N LEU A 268 -16.67 17.56 -6.14
CA LEU A 268 -15.31 17.37 -6.69
C LEU A 268 -15.11 18.17 -7.98
N VAL A 269 -16.10 18.16 -8.89
CA VAL A 269 -16.05 18.94 -10.12
C VAL A 269 -15.98 20.44 -9.82
N GLN A 270 -16.80 20.93 -8.90
CA GLN A 270 -16.76 22.33 -8.47
C GLN A 270 -15.43 22.70 -7.83
N TYR A 271 -14.90 21.82 -6.96
CA TYR A 271 -13.63 22.03 -6.28
C TYR A 271 -12.47 22.17 -7.27
N PHE A 272 -12.33 21.24 -8.21
CA PHE A 272 -11.25 21.28 -9.20
C PHE A 272 -11.43 22.36 -10.26
N ALA A 273 -12.66 22.73 -10.61
CA ALA A 273 -12.94 23.86 -11.48
C ALA A 273 -12.57 25.21 -10.83
N GLY A 274 -12.64 25.30 -9.50
CA GLY A 274 -12.22 26.46 -8.72
C GLY A 274 -10.73 26.53 -8.37
N SER A 275 -9.85 25.87 -9.14
CA SER A 275 -8.39 25.76 -8.88
C SER A 275 -8.01 24.98 -7.60
N GLY A 276 -8.87 24.08 -7.14
CA GLY A 276 -8.57 23.18 -6.04
C GLY A 276 -7.37 22.26 -6.34
N THR A 277 -6.50 22.09 -5.35
CA THR A 277 -5.31 21.21 -5.44
C THR A 277 -5.60 19.85 -4.81
N LEU A 278 -4.81 18.84 -5.19
CA LEU A 278 -4.90 17.51 -4.58
C LEU A 278 -4.34 17.60 -3.15
N THR A 279 -5.22 17.44 -2.17
CA THR A 279 -4.90 17.43 -0.74
C THR A 279 -5.31 16.11 -0.10
N LEU A 280 -4.82 15.83 1.12
CA LEU A 280 -5.17 14.61 1.85
C LEU A 280 -6.68 14.48 2.06
N ASN A 281 -7.37 15.59 2.36
CA ASN A 281 -8.83 15.63 2.56
C ASN A 281 -9.58 15.23 1.28
N VAL A 282 -9.15 15.75 0.13
CA VAL A 282 -9.76 15.47 -1.18
C VAL A 282 -9.55 14.01 -1.58
N VAL A 283 -8.36 13.46 -1.35
CA VAL A 283 -8.08 12.04 -1.61
C VAL A 283 -8.95 11.14 -0.75
N ASN A 284 -9.05 11.40 0.56
CA ASN A 284 -9.92 10.65 1.45
C ASN A 284 -11.39 10.72 1.02
N PHE A 285 -11.86 11.91 0.66
CA PHE A 285 -13.23 12.11 0.18
C PHE A 285 -13.49 11.37 -1.14
N LEU A 286 -12.54 11.39 -2.07
CA LEU A 286 -12.65 10.66 -3.34
C LEU A 286 -12.80 9.16 -3.12
N PHE A 287 -11.97 8.56 -2.24
CA PHE A 287 -12.09 7.14 -1.90
C PHE A 287 -13.40 6.82 -1.20
N LEU A 288 -13.88 7.69 -0.31
CA LEU A 288 -15.17 7.51 0.34
C LEU A 288 -16.33 7.50 -0.67
N ILE A 289 -16.33 8.43 -1.63
CA ILE A 289 -17.35 8.48 -2.69
C ILE A 289 -17.26 7.25 -3.62
N CYS A 290 -16.05 6.83 -4.00
CA CYS A 290 -15.88 5.60 -4.80
C CYS A 290 -16.48 4.38 -4.08
N LEU A 291 -16.38 4.32 -2.76
CA LEU A 291 -16.89 3.23 -1.95
C LEU A 291 -18.42 3.19 -1.93
N LEU A 292 -19.08 4.36 -1.91
CA LEU A 292 -20.55 4.42 -1.94
C LEU A 292 -21.13 3.92 -3.27
N TYR A 293 -20.32 3.87 -4.32
CA TYR A 293 -20.72 3.46 -5.66
C TYR A 293 -20.45 1.98 -5.94
N THR A 294 -19.60 1.31 -5.18
CA THR A 294 -19.20 -0.09 -5.36
C THR A 294 -19.94 -1.03 -4.45
#